data_bc76429d36ed07e12b80c7baa4444d01
#
_entry.id   bc76429d36ed07e12b80c7baa4444d01
#
_cell.length_a   1.000
_cell.length_b   1.000
_cell.length_c   1.000
_cell.angle_alpha   90.00
_cell.angle_beta   90.00
_cell.angle_gamma   90.00
#
_symmetry.space_group_name_H-M   'P 1'
#
loop_
_entity.id
_entity.type
_entity.pdbx_description
1 polymer ?
#
loop_
_entity_poly.entity_id
_entity_poly.type
_entity_poly.pdbx_seq_one_letter_code
_entity_poly.pdbx_strand_id
1 'polypeptide(L)'
;MHRHIRLVCIALLYEHGRMNIRLVCVGKTSAAYLQAGIGLYAERLRRYSKFSLVELETPGAWSHLPMEELLRREGELLLKQLSKGEFVYRFDERGQSITSPGLARLIDSHGLRGESSLAFLIGGAYGFSEEVKVEHPHSLSLSPLTFNHQMVRLIAVEQIYRAFTIIRGEPYHHG
;
A
#
# COMPACT_ATOMS: atom_id res chain seq x y z
N MET A 1 -0.29 16.96 29.84
CA MET A 1 -1.63 16.33 29.89
C MET A 1 -2.15 15.89 28.54
N HIS A 2 -2.04 16.66 27.43
CA HIS A 2 -2.52 16.29 26.09
C HIS A 2 -1.80 15.09 25.42
N ARG A 3 -0.53 14.82 25.72
CA ARG A 3 0.22 13.67 25.16
C ARG A 3 -0.24 12.32 25.68
N HIS A 4 -0.63 12.24 26.98
CA HIS A 4 -1.09 10.99 27.60
C HIS A 4 -2.48 10.57 27.13
N ILE A 5 -3.38 11.51 26.92
CA ILE A 5 -4.75 11.24 26.43
C ILE A 5 -4.69 10.70 24.98
N ARG A 6 -3.81 11.22 24.12
CA ARG A 6 -3.61 10.71 22.76
C ARG A 6 -3.10 9.27 22.75
N LEU A 7 -2.12 8.94 23.59
CA LEU A 7 -1.57 7.57 23.71
C LEU A 7 -2.62 6.56 24.18
N VAL A 8 -3.47 6.93 25.14
CA VAL A 8 -4.53 6.06 25.64
C VAL A 8 -5.65 5.86 24.61
N CYS A 9 -6.05 6.89 23.87
CA CYS A 9 -7.00 6.75 22.76
C CYS A 9 -6.45 5.90 21.61
N ILE A 10 -5.18 6.07 21.25
CA ILE A 10 -4.52 5.26 20.23
C ILE A 10 -4.45 3.79 20.66
N ALA A 11 -4.11 3.50 21.92
CA ALA A 11 -4.08 2.14 22.46
C ALA A 11 -5.48 1.49 22.44
N LEU A 12 -6.53 2.20 22.84
CA LEU A 12 -7.90 1.69 22.88
C LEU A 12 -8.49 1.44 21.48
N LEU A 13 -8.15 2.25 20.48
CA LEU A 13 -8.59 2.03 19.09
C LEU A 13 -7.90 0.81 18.44
N TYR A 14 -6.68 0.48 18.88
CA TYR A 14 -5.96 -0.70 18.39
C TYR A 14 -6.32 -2.00 19.12
N GLU A 15 -6.98 -1.95 20.27
CA GLU A 15 -7.51 -3.14 20.97
C GLU A 15 -8.81 -3.67 20.36
N HIS A 16 -9.58 -2.83 19.65
CA HIS A 16 -10.91 -3.20 19.12
C HIS A 16 -10.97 -3.56 17.63
N GLY A 17 -9.83 -3.67 16.95
CA GLY A 17 -9.78 -4.15 15.56
C GLY A 17 -8.60 -3.59 14.81
N ARG A 18 -7.56 -4.41 14.63
CA ARG A 18 -6.42 -4.04 13.81
C ARG A 18 -6.90 -3.70 12.40
N MET A 19 -6.58 -2.48 11.94
CA MET A 19 -6.85 -2.05 10.56
C MET A 19 -6.32 -3.09 9.56
N ASN A 20 -7.10 -3.36 8.55
CA ASN A 20 -6.73 -4.23 7.44
C ASN A 20 -5.91 -3.41 6.44
N ILE A 21 -4.67 -3.75 6.23
CA ILE A 21 -3.81 -3.11 5.22
C ILE A 21 -3.50 -4.13 4.14
N ARG A 22 -3.86 -3.78 2.92
CA ARG A 22 -3.60 -4.63 1.76
C ARG A 22 -2.67 -3.91 0.80
N LEU A 23 -1.64 -4.62 0.33
CA LEU A 23 -0.85 -4.20 -0.82
C LEU A 23 -1.18 -5.13 -1.98
N VAL A 24 -1.83 -4.60 -3.00
CA VAL A 24 -2.28 -5.37 -4.17
C VAL A 24 -1.44 -4.97 -5.37
N CYS A 25 -0.74 -5.94 -5.94
CA CYS A 25 0.24 -5.72 -7.01
C CYS A 25 -0.11 -6.52 -8.25
N VAL A 26 0.01 -5.92 -9.42
CA VAL A 26 -0.08 -6.63 -10.70
C VAL A 26 1.21 -7.41 -10.96
N GLY A 27 1.09 -8.69 -11.28
CA GLY A 27 2.22 -9.59 -11.50
C GLY A 27 2.86 -10.12 -10.21
N LYS A 28 3.67 -11.15 -10.33
CA LYS A 28 4.45 -11.74 -9.22
C LYS A 28 5.79 -11.05 -9.03
N THR A 29 6.28 -11.05 -7.81
CA THR A 29 7.67 -10.70 -7.51
C THR A 29 8.55 -11.91 -7.81
N SER A 30 9.43 -11.81 -8.80
CA SER A 30 10.26 -12.94 -9.25
C SER A 30 11.66 -12.95 -8.61
N ALA A 31 12.20 -11.78 -8.26
CA ALA A 31 13.55 -11.69 -7.70
C ALA A 31 13.59 -12.15 -6.25
N ALA A 32 14.39 -13.17 -5.94
CA ALA A 32 14.47 -13.79 -4.61
C ALA A 32 14.83 -12.79 -3.49
N TYR A 33 15.72 -11.85 -3.74
CA TYR A 33 16.12 -10.83 -2.77
C TYR A 33 14.96 -9.87 -2.44
N LEU A 34 14.10 -9.56 -3.42
CA LEU A 34 12.90 -8.75 -3.19
C LEU A 34 11.87 -9.53 -2.39
N GLN A 35 11.64 -10.81 -2.72
CA GLN A 35 10.73 -11.67 -1.95
C GLN A 35 11.17 -11.77 -0.49
N ALA A 36 12.47 -11.96 -0.24
CA ALA A 36 13.01 -12.01 1.13
C ALA A 36 12.81 -10.69 1.87
N GLY A 37 13.12 -9.55 1.23
CA GLY A 37 12.95 -8.23 1.82
C GLY A 37 11.47 -7.89 2.09
N ILE A 38 10.59 -8.15 1.16
CA ILE A 38 9.13 -7.96 1.31
C ILE A 38 8.61 -8.84 2.45
N GLY A 39 9.00 -10.12 2.48
CA GLY A 39 8.60 -11.07 3.53
C GLY A 39 9.00 -10.59 4.93
N LEU A 40 10.23 -10.07 5.07
CA LEU A 40 10.72 -9.51 6.33
C LEU A 40 9.83 -8.38 6.86
N TYR A 41 9.50 -7.39 6.02
CA TYR A 41 8.67 -6.26 6.44
C TYR A 41 7.19 -6.64 6.58
N ALA A 42 6.68 -7.52 5.74
CA ALA A 42 5.32 -8.06 5.87
C ALA A 42 5.11 -8.77 7.22
N GLU A 43 6.08 -9.56 7.66
CA GLU A 43 6.02 -10.21 8.98
C GLU A 43 6.04 -9.19 10.13
N ARG A 44 6.92 -8.17 10.04
CA ARG A 44 6.95 -7.09 11.03
C ARG A 44 5.64 -6.31 11.09
N LEU A 45 5.01 -6.05 9.94
CA LEU A 45 3.71 -5.36 9.84
C LEU A 45 2.58 -6.10 10.55
N ARG A 46 2.61 -7.43 10.61
CA ARG A 46 1.58 -8.24 11.30
C ARG A 46 1.46 -7.92 12.79
N ARG A 47 2.47 -7.29 13.39
CA ARG A 47 2.41 -6.82 14.79
C ARG A 47 1.51 -5.61 14.97
N TYR A 48 1.31 -4.82 13.90
CA TYR A 48 0.58 -3.55 13.93
C TYR A 48 -0.80 -3.63 13.27
N SER A 49 -0.92 -4.40 12.20
CA SER A 49 -2.11 -4.47 11.36
C SER A 49 -2.37 -5.89 10.86
N LYS A 50 -3.57 -6.12 10.31
CA LYS A 50 -3.81 -7.30 9.47
C LYS A 50 -3.26 -7.00 8.08
N PHE A 51 -1.95 -7.19 7.91
CA PHE A 51 -1.31 -6.94 6.62
C PHE A 51 -1.40 -8.15 5.69
N SER A 52 -1.74 -7.89 4.42
CA SER A 52 -1.67 -8.89 3.34
C SER A 52 -1.06 -8.29 2.06
N LEU A 53 -0.16 -9.06 1.45
CA LEU A 53 0.33 -8.84 0.10
C LEU A 53 -0.46 -9.73 -0.85
N VAL A 54 -1.06 -9.13 -1.88
CA VAL A 54 -1.80 -9.83 -2.93
C VAL A 54 -1.08 -9.59 -4.26
N GLU A 55 -0.52 -10.63 -4.82
CA GLU A 55 0.15 -10.58 -6.12
C GLU A 55 -0.75 -11.22 -7.17
N LEU A 56 -1.18 -10.43 -8.16
CA LEU A 56 -2.11 -10.86 -9.19
C LEU A 56 -1.35 -11.45 -10.37
N GLU A 57 -1.47 -12.73 -10.57
CA GLU A 57 -0.85 -13.39 -11.74
C GLU A 57 -1.44 -12.85 -13.04
N THR A 58 -0.56 -12.47 -13.96
CA THR A 58 -0.91 -12.12 -15.33
C THR A 58 -0.52 -13.28 -16.24
N PRO A 59 -1.42 -13.75 -17.11
CA PRO A 59 -1.08 -14.78 -18.08
C PRO A 59 0.09 -14.35 -18.97
N GLY A 60 1.04 -15.26 -19.23
CA GLY A 60 2.22 -14.96 -20.06
C GLY A 60 1.87 -14.45 -21.47
N ALA A 61 0.74 -14.88 -22.01
CA ALA A 61 0.24 -14.40 -23.30
C ALA A 61 -0.07 -12.89 -23.32
N TRP A 62 -0.27 -12.26 -22.17
CA TRP A 62 -0.55 -10.83 -22.09
C TRP A 62 0.67 -9.95 -22.40
N SER A 63 1.87 -10.50 -22.34
CA SER A 63 3.11 -9.79 -22.71
C SER A 63 3.14 -9.34 -24.17
N HIS A 64 2.30 -9.92 -25.02
CA HIS A 64 2.19 -9.59 -26.44
C HIS A 64 1.01 -8.69 -26.77
N LEU A 65 0.20 -8.32 -25.78
CA LEU A 65 -0.95 -7.44 -26.00
C LEU A 65 -0.51 -6.00 -26.28
N PRO A 66 -1.30 -5.25 -27.08
CA PRO A 66 -1.16 -3.80 -27.12
C PRO A 66 -1.28 -3.20 -25.70
N MET A 67 -0.51 -2.14 -25.45
CA MET A 67 -0.44 -1.51 -24.13
C MET A 67 -1.82 -1.17 -23.55
N GLU A 68 -2.72 -0.62 -24.36
CA GLU A 68 -4.07 -0.26 -23.93
C GLU A 68 -4.88 -1.47 -23.46
N GLU A 69 -4.84 -2.56 -24.19
CA GLU A 69 -5.53 -3.81 -23.85
C GLU A 69 -4.90 -4.47 -22.61
N LEU A 70 -3.56 -4.42 -22.47
CA LEU A 70 -2.87 -4.90 -21.28
C LEU A 70 -3.32 -4.13 -20.04
N LEU A 71 -3.29 -2.79 -20.09
CA LEU A 71 -3.72 -1.91 -19.00
C LEU A 71 -5.17 -2.17 -18.60
N ARG A 72 -6.07 -2.34 -19.59
CA ARG A 72 -7.48 -2.64 -19.35
C ARG A 72 -7.64 -3.96 -18.57
N ARG A 73 -6.97 -5.03 -18.98
CA ARG A 73 -7.03 -6.35 -18.32
C ARG A 73 -6.42 -6.33 -16.94
N GLU A 74 -5.28 -5.68 -16.77
CA GLU A 74 -4.64 -5.49 -15.47
C GLU A 74 -5.53 -4.67 -14.51
N GLY A 75 -6.20 -3.64 -15.04
CA GLY A 75 -7.18 -2.84 -14.31
C GLY A 75 -8.37 -3.67 -13.83
N GLU A 76 -8.95 -4.50 -14.70
CA GLU A 76 -10.03 -5.41 -14.33
C GLU A 76 -9.62 -6.40 -13.23
N LEU A 77 -8.38 -6.92 -13.28
CA LEU A 77 -7.86 -7.79 -12.21
C LEU A 77 -7.77 -7.04 -10.88
N LEU A 78 -7.25 -5.80 -10.89
CA LEU A 78 -7.14 -4.97 -9.70
C LEU A 78 -8.52 -4.69 -9.09
N LEU A 79 -9.47 -4.21 -9.90
CA LEU A 79 -10.81 -3.86 -9.43
C LEU A 79 -11.57 -5.06 -8.84
N LYS A 80 -11.42 -6.25 -9.42
CA LYS A 80 -12.00 -7.50 -8.88
C LYS A 80 -11.46 -7.89 -7.51
N GLN A 81 -10.28 -7.42 -7.12
CA GLN A 81 -9.68 -7.73 -5.82
C GLN A 81 -10.13 -6.79 -4.72
N LEU A 82 -10.71 -5.66 -5.06
CA LEU A 82 -11.09 -4.65 -4.08
C LEU A 82 -12.42 -5.01 -3.42
N SER A 83 -12.51 -4.76 -2.12
CA SER A 83 -13.71 -5.02 -1.33
C SER A 83 -14.57 -3.76 -1.27
N LYS A 84 -15.89 -3.95 -1.21
CA LYS A 84 -16.82 -2.82 -1.02
C LYS A 84 -16.54 -2.12 0.32
N GLY A 85 -16.34 -0.79 0.26
CA GLY A 85 -16.05 0.02 1.44
C GLY A 85 -14.58 0.07 1.85
N GLU A 86 -13.68 -0.54 1.08
CA GLU A 86 -12.24 -0.41 1.25
C GLU A 86 -11.77 0.93 0.69
N PHE A 87 -10.99 1.69 1.46
CA PHE A 87 -10.39 2.92 0.95
C PHE A 87 -9.13 2.59 0.16
N VAL A 88 -8.98 3.19 -1.02
CA VAL A 88 -7.94 2.78 -1.98
C VAL A 88 -7.01 3.93 -2.31
N TYR A 89 -5.70 3.69 -2.24
CA TYR A 89 -4.65 4.54 -2.75
C TYR A 89 -3.85 3.81 -3.82
N ARG A 90 -3.55 4.49 -4.92
CA ARG A 90 -2.61 3.99 -5.93
C ARG A 90 -1.22 4.55 -5.63
N PHE A 91 -0.19 3.70 -5.63
CA PHE A 91 1.19 4.17 -5.72
C PHE A 91 1.53 4.42 -7.18
N ASP A 92 1.72 5.69 -7.52
CA ASP A 92 1.94 6.18 -8.87
C ASP A 92 3.00 7.29 -8.81
N GLU A 93 3.99 7.25 -9.70
CA GLU A 93 5.05 8.28 -9.74
C GLU A 93 4.51 9.70 -9.94
N ARG A 94 3.35 9.81 -10.62
CA ARG A 94 2.63 11.06 -10.88
C ARG A 94 1.65 11.45 -9.78
N GLY A 95 1.58 10.65 -8.72
CA GLY A 95 0.72 10.90 -7.57
C GLY A 95 1.21 12.06 -6.70
N GLN A 96 0.41 12.39 -5.70
CA GLN A 96 0.81 13.36 -4.70
C GLN A 96 2.04 12.86 -3.93
N SER A 97 3.12 13.65 -3.92
CA SER A 97 4.32 13.32 -3.14
C SER A 97 3.99 13.22 -1.66
N ILE A 98 4.46 12.15 -1.01
CA ILE A 98 4.22 11.90 0.40
C ILE A 98 5.54 11.60 1.13
N THR A 99 5.68 12.16 2.33
CA THR A 99 6.80 11.85 3.23
C THR A 99 6.44 10.68 4.14
N SER A 100 7.43 10.01 4.76
CA SER A 100 7.15 8.94 5.72
C SER A 100 6.26 9.39 6.89
N PRO A 101 6.47 10.57 7.52
CA PRO A 101 5.52 11.09 8.50
C PRO A 101 4.15 11.44 7.90
N GLY A 102 4.10 11.83 6.63
CA GLY A 102 2.86 12.09 5.90
C GLY A 102 2.03 10.81 5.73
N LEU A 103 2.67 9.73 5.31
CA LEU A 103 2.03 8.41 5.19
C LEU A 103 1.53 7.89 6.55
N ALA A 104 2.32 8.11 7.62
CA ALA A 104 1.91 7.76 8.97
C ALA A 104 0.63 8.51 9.38
N ARG A 105 0.58 9.83 9.19
CA ARG A 105 -0.63 10.63 9.48
C ARG A 105 -1.84 10.22 8.64
N LEU A 106 -1.61 9.86 7.38
CA LEU A 106 -2.66 9.39 6.48
C LEU A 106 -3.28 8.09 7.03
N ILE A 107 -2.47 7.08 7.34
CA ILE A 107 -2.94 5.79 7.88
C ILE A 107 -3.65 6.01 9.22
N ASP A 108 -3.06 6.79 10.13
CA ASP A 108 -3.64 7.09 11.43
C ASP A 108 -5.01 7.79 11.31
N SER A 109 -5.15 8.74 10.38
CA SER A 109 -6.41 9.46 10.15
C SER A 109 -7.54 8.55 9.67
N HIS A 110 -7.25 7.51 8.87
CA HIS A 110 -8.23 6.50 8.47
C HIS A 110 -8.69 5.66 9.67
N GLY A 111 -7.75 5.24 10.52
CA GLY A 111 -8.07 4.55 11.77
C GLY A 111 -8.95 5.37 12.70
N LEU A 112 -8.63 6.66 12.87
CA LEU A 112 -9.41 7.59 13.70
C LEU A 112 -10.84 7.84 13.17
N ARG A 113 -11.06 7.71 11.86
CA ARG A 113 -12.40 7.78 11.24
C ARG A 113 -13.18 6.47 11.33
N GLY A 114 -12.59 5.43 11.90
CA GLY A 114 -13.22 4.11 12.01
C GLY A 114 -13.19 3.30 10.71
N GLU A 115 -12.37 3.70 9.75
CA GLU A 115 -12.17 2.93 8.51
C GLU A 115 -11.35 1.68 8.83
N SER A 116 -11.90 0.52 8.56
CA SER A 116 -11.32 -0.77 8.97
C SER A 116 -10.39 -1.37 7.92
N SER A 117 -10.37 -0.83 6.68
CA SER A 117 -9.58 -1.40 5.58
C SER A 117 -9.04 -0.34 4.63
N LEU A 118 -7.72 -0.42 4.36
CA LEU A 118 -7.01 0.35 3.34
C LEU A 118 -6.34 -0.59 2.35
N ALA A 119 -6.51 -0.33 1.06
CA ALA A 119 -5.75 -0.97 0.00
C ALA A 119 -4.78 0.02 -0.66
N PHE A 120 -3.54 -0.41 -0.83
CA PHE A 120 -2.55 0.25 -1.65
C PHE A 120 -2.34 -0.56 -2.92
N LEU A 121 -2.44 0.07 -4.09
CA LEU A 121 -2.29 -0.59 -5.38
C LEU A 121 -0.94 -0.27 -6.01
N ILE A 122 -0.32 -1.27 -6.60
CA ILE A 122 0.83 -1.13 -7.49
C ILE A 122 0.45 -1.75 -8.84
N GLY A 123 0.46 -0.93 -9.88
CA GLY A 123 0.20 -1.34 -11.24
C GLY A 123 1.32 -2.20 -11.84
N GLY A 124 1.11 -2.64 -13.08
CA GLY A 124 2.14 -3.29 -13.88
C GLY A 124 3.18 -2.32 -14.42
N ALA A 125 3.92 -2.74 -15.45
CA ALA A 125 5.02 -1.97 -16.03
C ALA A 125 4.60 -0.62 -16.63
N TYR A 126 3.33 -0.48 -17.02
CA TYR A 126 2.77 0.73 -17.62
C TYR A 126 1.83 1.51 -16.69
N GLY A 127 1.75 1.12 -15.40
CA GLY A 127 0.94 1.79 -14.39
C GLY A 127 -0.51 1.31 -14.36
N PHE A 128 -1.48 2.22 -14.42
CA PHE A 128 -2.91 1.94 -14.21
C PHE A 128 -3.76 2.33 -15.42
N SER A 129 -4.81 1.56 -15.69
CA SER A 129 -5.83 1.92 -16.67
C SER A 129 -6.62 3.17 -16.25
N GLU A 130 -7.29 3.82 -17.20
CA GLU A 130 -8.12 5.01 -16.90
C GLU A 130 -9.30 4.65 -15.98
N GLU A 131 -9.89 3.47 -16.12
CA GLU A 131 -10.97 3.00 -15.25
C GLU A 131 -10.53 2.96 -13.78
N VAL A 132 -9.35 2.38 -13.52
CA VAL A 132 -8.79 2.32 -12.15
C VAL A 132 -8.51 3.73 -11.62
N LYS A 133 -8.03 4.65 -12.46
CA LYS A 133 -7.76 6.03 -12.06
C LYS A 133 -9.02 6.81 -11.74
N VAL A 134 -10.10 6.60 -12.49
CA VAL A 134 -11.40 7.25 -12.29
C VAL A 134 -12.09 6.71 -11.04
N GLU A 135 -12.13 5.38 -10.88
CA GLU A 135 -12.80 4.73 -9.75
C GLU A 135 -12.07 4.97 -8.43
N HIS A 136 -10.72 5.02 -8.48
CA HIS A 136 -9.86 5.25 -7.31
C HIS A 136 -8.91 6.42 -7.57
N PRO A 137 -9.38 7.67 -7.46
CA PRO A 137 -8.60 8.86 -7.87
C PRO A 137 -7.41 9.18 -6.96
N HIS A 138 -7.40 8.67 -5.72
CA HIS A 138 -6.33 8.96 -4.78
C HIS A 138 -5.03 8.27 -5.17
N SER A 139 -3.99 9.05 -5.45
CA SER A 139 -2.67 8.54 -5.80
C SER A 139 -1.56 9.21 -5.01
N LEU A 140 -0.58 8.40 -4.60
CA LEU A 140 0.57 8.80 -3.80
C LEU A 140 1.86 8.47 -4.53
N SER A 141 2.81 9.39 -4.54
CA SER A 141 4.16 9.15 -5.02
C SER A 141 5.10 8.93 -3.84
N LEU A 142 5.78 7.77 -3.83
CA LEU A 142 6.78 7.42 -2.81
C LEU A 142 8.12 8.11 -3.06
N SER A 143 8.37 8.58 -4.27
CA SER A 143 9.62 9.22 -4.68
C SER A 143 9.43 9.94 -6.00
N PRO A 144 10.17 11.04 -6.26
CA PRO A 144 10.28 11.63 -7.59
C PRO A 144 11.09 10.76 -8.57
N LEU A 145 11.75 9.71 -8.09
CA LEU A 145 12.46 8.73 -8.93
C LEU A 145 11.51 7.64 -9.41
N THR A 146 11.69 7.20 -10.65
CA THR A 146 10.99 6.03 -11.20
C THR A 146 11.65 4.75 -10.71
N PHE A 147 10.85 3.85 -10.15
CA PHE A 147 11.29 2.52 -9.71
C PHE A 147 10.76 1.43 -10.64
N ASN A 148 11.52 0.35 -10.74
CA ASN A 148 11.01 -0.89 -11.30
C ASN A 148 9.78 -1.36 -10.50
N HIS A 149 8.73 -1.86 -11.18
CA HIS A 149 7.45 -2.28 -10.58
C HIS A 149 7.59 -3.39 -9.52
N GLN A 150 8.68 -4.14 -9.48
CA GLN A 150 8.97 -5.10 -8.41
C GLN A 150 9.70 -4.45 -7.22
N MET A 151 10.65 -3.53 -7.52
CA MET A 151 11.39 -2.82 -6.48
C MET A 151 10.46 -1.91 -5.64
N VAL A 152 9.53 -1.22 -6.28
CA VAL A 152 8.59 -0.34 -5.57
C VAL A 152 7.74 -1.10 -4.53
N ARG A 153 7.51 -2.40 -4.70
CA ARG A 153 6.79 -3.23 -3.72
C ARG A 153 7.54 -3.31 -2.40
N LEU A 154 8.87 -3.54 -2.46
CA LEU A 154 9.71 -3.58 -1.26
C LEU A 154 9.72 -2.22 -0.56
N ILE A 155 9.87 -1.14 -1.33
CA ILE A 155 9.82 0.23 -0.79
C ILE A 155 8.46 0.50 -0.14
N ALA A 156 7.35 0.15 -0.81
CA ALA A 156 6.00 0.35 -0.28
C ALA A 156 5.78 -0.39 1.04
N VAL A 157 6.14 -1.67 1.13
CA VAL A 157 5.99 -2.47 2.36
C VAL A 157 6.84 -1.90 3.49
N GLU A 158 8.08 -1.48 3.20
CA GLU A 158 8.97 -0.84 4.18
C GLU A 158 8.38 0.49 4.66
N GLN A 159 7.87 1.34 3.77
CA GLN A 159 7.29 2.62 4.13
C GLN A 159 5.97 2.49 4.91
N ILE A 160 5.16 1.49 4.62
CA ILE A 160 3.97 1.17 5.42
C ILE A 160 4.41 0.71 6.83
N TYR A 161 5.41 -0.15 6.94
CA TYR A 161 5.98 -0.55 8.24
C TYR A 161 6.51 0.66 9.02
N ARG A 162 7.31 1.52 8.38
CA ARG A 162 7.83 2.76 8.97
C ARG A 162 6.72 3.68 9.45
N ALA A 163 5.63 3.80 8.69
CA ALA A 163 4.47 4.59 9.10
C ALA A 163 3.89 4.09 10.42
N PHE A 164 3.74 2.78 10.62
CA PHE A 164 3.27 2.23 11.88
C PHE A 164 4.25 2.44 13.03
N THR A 165 5.58 2.36 12.81
CA THR A 165 6.56 2.67 13.86
C THR A 165 6.51 4.15 14.27
N ILE A 166 6.26 5.07 13.32
CA ILE A 166 6.05 6.49 13.60
C ILE A 166 4.77 6.68 14.43
N ILE A 167 3.65 6.06 14.04
CA ILE A 167 2.37 6.12 14.78
C ILE A 167 2.56 5.65 16.23
N ARG A 168 3.38 4.63 16.44
CA ARG A 168 3.68 4.06 17.77
C ARG A 168 4.76 4.82 18.54
N GLY A 169 5.46 5.76 17.93
CA GLY A 169 6.59 6.46 18.54
C GLY A 169 7.81 5.57 18.79
N GLU A 170 7.99 4.53 17.97
CA GLU A 170 9.12 3.60 18.07
C GLU A 170 10.38 4.16 17.39
N PRO A 171 11.61 3.79 17.88
CA PRO A 171 12.87 4.37 17.42
C PRO A 171 13.36 3.79 16.09
N TYR A 172 12.48 3.55 15.12
CA TYR A 172 12.85 3.09 13.77
C TYR A 172 13.04 4.26 12.81
N HIS A 173 12.31 5.36 13.02
CA HIS A 173 12.41 6.57 12.22
C HIS A 173 13.25 7.62 12.95
N HIS A 174 14.40 7.95 12.39
CA HIS A 174 15.28 9.03 12.85
C HIS A 174 15.04 10.23 11.90
N GLY A 175 14.24 11.20 12.35
CA GLY A 175 13.96 12.43 11.65
C GLY A 175 13.79 13.60 12.57
#